data_3866062416c75c4d6996ba784751bddd
#
_entry.id   3866062416c75c4d6996ba784751bddd
#
_cell.length_a   1.000
_cell.length_b   1.000
_cell.length_c   1.000
_cell.angle_alpha   90.00
_cell.angle_beta   90.00
_cell.angle_gamma   90.00
#
_symmetry.space_group_name_H-M   'P 1'
#
loop_
_entity.id
_entity.type
_entity.pdbx_description
1 polymer ?
#
loop_
_entity_poly.entity_id
_entity_poly.type
_entity_poly.pdbx_seq_one_letter_code
_entity_poly.pdbx_strand_id
1 'polypeptide(L)'
;MDVAMLNEISDEVKKYNARLLPVIKGRKTEEISKVYNEGFREFGENRLEELLDHKSNFKDCHFHFIAPLQSRKIPEILENSKSVHTVSRLKEVEKIDLLYKNHEIFVQINIDNDPKKSGINPNDIQKFFEKFENYSFFPNGIMCIPDINSDPRESFKNMNDINQKLLDNYKQYSGELSMGMSADYKIALDYGATIIRVGSKIFK
;
A
#
# COMPACT_ATOMS: atom_id res chain seq x y z
N MET A 1 -13.49 -18.19 1.98
CA MET A 1 -12.34 -17.67 2.74
C MET A 1 -11.63 -18.83 3.43
N ASP A 2 -10.32 -18.88 3.35
CA ASP A 2 -9.45 -19.95 3.86
C ASP A 2 -8.67 -19.44 5.10
N VAL A 3 -9.15 -19.78 6.30
CA VAL A 3 -8.55 -19.34 7.60
C VAL A 3 -7.16 -19.95 7.79
N ALA A 4 -6.96 -21.20 7.38
CA ALA A 4 -5.66 -21.85 7.52
C ALA A 4 -4.60 -21.14 6.66
N MET A 5 -4.95 -20.80 5.43
CA MET A 5 -4.08 -20.03 4.53
C MET A 5 -3.80 -18.61 5.07
N LEU A 6 -4.81 -17.94 5.65
CA LEU A 6 -4.62 -16.63 6.27
C LEU A 6 -3.58 -16.70 7.39
N ASN A 7 -3.70 -17.69 8.28
CA ASN A 7 -2.79 -17.86 9.41
C ASN A 7 -1.38 -18.26 8.94
N GLU A 8 -1.27 -19.17 7.96
CA GLU A 8 0.02 -19.54 7.36
C GLU A 8 0.75 -18.30 6.79
N ILE A 9 0.05 -17.48 6.01
CA ILE A 9 0.65 -16.26 5.44
C ILE A 9 1.00 -15.26 6.54
N SER A 10 0.14 -15.09 7.53
CA SER A 10 0.40 -14.19 8.66
C SER A 10 1.65 -14.58 9.43
N ASP A 11 1.83 -15.87 9.72
CA ASP A 11 2.99 -16.37 10.45
C ASP A 11 4.27 -16.28 9.60
N GLU A 12 4.17 -16.47 8.29
CA GLU A 12 5.30 -16.25 7.38
C GLU A 12 5.74 -14.77 7.39
N VAL A 13 4.78 -13.85 7.22
CA VAL A 13 5.03 -12.40 7.18
C VAL A 13 5.65 -11.88 8.48
N LYS A 14 5.19 -12.38 9.63
CA LYS A 14 5.75 -12.02 10.95
C LYS A 14 7.23 -12.33 11.11
N LYS A 15 7.75 -13.41 10.48
CA LYS A 15 9.17 -13.77 10.53
C LYS A 15 10.08 -12.68 9.96
N TYR A 16 9.56 -11.86 9.06
CA TYR A 16 10.26 -10.73 8.42
C TYR A 16 9.96 -9.38 9.07
N ASN A 17 9.27 -9.34 10.22
CA ASN A 17 8.77 -8.11 10.85
C ASN A 17 7.89 -7.27 9.91
N ALA A 18 7.23 -7.91 8.95
CA ALA A 18 6.33 -7.27 8.00
C ALA A 18 4.86 -7.36 8.46
N ARG A 19 4.01 -6.54 7.86
CA ARG A 19 2.56 -6.51 8.10
C ARG A 19 1.83 -7.22 6.94
N LEU A 20 0.87 -8.09 7.26
CA LEU A 20 -0.07 -8.62 6.29
C LEU A 20 -1.27 -7.69 6.21
N LEU A 21 -1.54 -7.17 5.02
CA LEU A 21 -2.72 -6.38 4.69
C LEU A 21 -3.69 -7.25 3.87
N PRO A 22 -4.75 -7.81 4.47
CA PRO A 22 -5.80 -8.50 3.73
C PRO A 22 -6.53 -7.53 2.79
N VAL A 23 -6.58 -7.85 1.49
CA VAL A 23 -7.23 -7.03 0.47
C VAL A 23 -8.65 -7.54 0.26
N ILE A 24 -9.64 -6.74 0.64
CA ILE A 24 -11.05 -7.12 0.76
C ILE A 24 -11.95 -6.64 -0.39
N LYS A 25 -11.38 -6.05 -1.43
CA LYS A 25 -12.14 -5.57 -2.60
C LYS A 25 -13.11 -6.60 -3.15
N GLY A 26 -14.36 -6.23 -3.36
CA GLY A 26 -15.41 -7.09 -3.91
C GLY A 26 -15.81 -8.23 -2.97
N ARG A 27 -15.50 -8.16 -1.67
CA ARG A 27 -15.86 -9.17 -0.69
C ARG A 27 -17.10 -8.78 0.09
N LYS A 28 -17.89 -9.80 0.44
CA LYS A 28 -19.08 -9.61 1.26
C LYS A 28 -18.68 -9.45 2.74
N THR A 29 -19.51 -8.74 3.50
CA THR A 29 -19.32 -8.50 4.94
C THR A 29 -19.09 -9.79 5.72
N GLU A 30 -19.76 -10.91 5.35
CA GLU A 30 -19.60 -12.20 6.02
C GLU A 30 -18.22 -12.82 5.80
N GLU A 31 -17.59 -12.57 4.64
CA GLU A 31 -16.22 -13.04 4.35
C GLU A 31 -15.21 -12.22 5.13
N ILE A 32 -15.40 -10.89 5.19
CA ILE A 32 -14.54 -9.95 5.92
C ILE A 32 -14.63 -10.22 7.43
N SER A 33 -15.84 -10.49 7.95
CA SER A 33 -16.06 -10.82 9.35
C SER A 33 -15.23 -12.02 9.82
N LYS A 34 -14.98 -13.00 8.94
CA LYS A 34 -14.10 -14.14 9.28
C LYS A 34 -12.66 -13.70 9.50
N VAL A 35 -12.13 -12.79 8.66
CA VAL A 35 -10.77 -12.23 8.83
C VAL A 35 -10.71 -11.34 10.08
N TYR A 36 -11.75 -10.54 10.31
CA TYR A 36 -11.90 -9.72 11.51
C TYR A 36 -11.89 -10.55 12.79
N ASN A 37 -12.58 -11.69 12.81
CA ASN A 37 -12.64 -12.60 13.96
C ASN A 37 -11.30 -13.28 14.26
N GLU A 38 -10.42 -13.43 13.25
CA GLU A 38 -9.02 -13.84 13.44
C GLU A 38 -8.12 -12.72 14.02
N GLY A 39 -8.70 -11.57 14.37
CA GLY A 39 -7.99 -10.46 15.03
C GLY A 39 -7.43 -9.40 14.07
N PHE A 40 -7.64 -9.52 12.77
CA PHE A 40 -7.19 -8.49 11.82
C PHE A 40 -8.04 -7.22 11.96
N ARG A 41 -7.36 -6.06 11.93
CA ARG A 41 -7.97 -4.74 12.04
C ARG A 41 -7.50 -3.76 10.95
N GLU A 42 -6.62 -4.20 10.07
CA GLU A 42 -6.16 -3.43 8.92
C GLU A 42 -6.57 -4.13 7.63
N PHE A 43 -7.18 -3.38 6.68
CA PHE A 43 -7.70 -3.92 5.43
C PHE A 43 -7.37 -3.04 4.24
N GLY A 44 -7.01 -3.66 3.11
CA GLY A 44 -6.78 -2.97 1.85
C GLY A 44 -8.04 -2.89 1.00
N GLU A 45 -8.38 -1.67 0.53
CA GLU A 45 -9.55 -1.42 -0.30
C GLU A 45 -9.19 -0.60 -1.55
N ASN A 46 -9.89 -0.83 -2.66
CA ASN A 46 -9.61 -0.17 -3.93
C ASN A 46 -10.78 0.61 -4.53
N ARG A 47 -11.94 0.63 -3.88
CA ARG A 47 -13.13 1.38 -4.29
C ARG A 47 -13.64 2.20 -3.13
N LEU A 48 -13.91 3.48 -3.39
CA LEU A 48 -14.40 4.38 -2.34
C LEU A 48 -15.74 3.93 -1.78
N GLU A 49 -16.65 3.50 -2.64
CA GLU A 49 -17.99 3.06 -2.26
C GLU A 49 -17.93 1.81 -1.33
N GLU A 50 -17.03 0.86 -1.64
CA GLU A 50 -16.80 -0.32 -0.79
C GLU A 50 -16.09 0.07 0.52
N LEU A 51 -15.14 1.02 0.48
CA LEU A 51 -14.49 1.56 1.68
C LEU A 51 -15.49 2.15 2.67
N LEU A 52 -16.44 2.95 2.20
CA LEU A 52 -17.47 3.58 3.03
C LEU A 52 -18.39 2.54 3.67
N ASP A 53 -18.83 1.55 2.90
CA ASP A 53 -19.67 0.46 3.40
C ASP A 53 -18.93 -0.37 4.45
N HIS A 54 -17.70 -0.81 4.14
CA HIS A 54 -16.90 -1.59 5.07
C HIS A 54 -16.55 -0.81 6.35
N LYS A 55 -16.25 0.51 6.23
CA LYS A 55 -15.98 1.36 7.39
C LYS A 55 -17.20 1.49 8.31
N SER A 56 -18.40 1.51 7.76
CA SER A 56 -19.63 1.56 8.54
C SER A 56 -19.87 0.28 9.34
N ASN A 57 -19.49 -0.87 8.78
CA ASN A 57 -19.65 -2.20 9.38
C ASN A 57 -18.51 -2.57 10.37
N PHE A 58 -17.28 -2.06 10.14
CA PHE A 58 -16.08 -2.38 10.92
C PHE A 58 -15.43 -1.09 11.46
N LYS A 59 -16.06 -0.45 12.44
CA LYS A 59 -15.72 0.90 12.96
C LYS A 59 -14.35 0.98 13.64
N ASP A 60 -13.88 -0.12 14.23
CA ASP A 60 -12.58 -0.23 14.91
C ASP A 60 -11.44 -0.66 13.97
N CYS A 61 -11.74 -0.77 12.66
CA CYS A 61 -10.75 -1.13 11.66
C CYS A 61 -10.13 0.08 10.97
N HIS A 62 -8.90 -0.09 10.54
CA HIS A 62 -8.14 0.85 9.75
C HIS A 62 -8.10 0.39 8.29
N PHE A 63 -8.49 1.28 7.39
CA PHE A 63 -8.50 0.98 5.97
C PHE A 63 -7.34 1.65 5.25
N HIS A 64 -6.72 0.90 4.33
CA HIS A 64 -5.68 1.36 3.43
C HIS A 64 -6.26 1.47 2.02
N PHE A 65 -6.24 2.65 1.46
CA PHE A 65 -6.68 2.85 0.08
C PHE A 65 -5.53 2.54 -0.88
N ILE A 66 -5.71 1.51 -1.71
CA ILE A 66 -4.64 0.95 -2.55
C ILE A 66 -4.93 1.06 -4.06
N ALA A 67 -5.88 1.90 -4.49
CA ALA A 67 -6.18 2.15 -5.89
C ALA A 67 -5.73 3.55 -6.34
N PRO A 68 -5.54 3.81 -7.65
CA PRO A 68 -5.19 5.13 -8.15
C PRO A 68 -6.15 6.21 -7.68
N LEU A 69 -5.60 7.33 -7.23
CA LEU A 69 -6.36 8.44 -6.69
C LEU A 69 -7.07 9.25 -7.79
N GLN A 70 -8.35 9.49 -7.59
CA GLN A 70 -9.09 10.51 -8.32
C GLN A 70 -9.13 11.77 -7.46
N SER A 71 -8.62 12.90 -7.95
CA SER A 71 -8.44 14.12 -7.16
C SER A 71 -9.72 14.57 -6.44
N ARG A 72 -10.90 14.41 -7.05
CA ARG A 72 -12.19 14.76 -6.43
C ARG A 72 -12.57 13.89 -5.24
N LYS A 73 -12.07 12.63 -5.19
CA LYS A 73 -12.37 11.64 -4.15
C LYS A 73 -11.39 11.68 -2.98
N ILE A 74 -10.27 12.40 -3.11
CA ILE A 74 -9.22 12.45 -2.06
C ILE A 74 -9.77 12.86 -0.69
N PRO A 75 -10.62 13.90 -0.55
CA PRO A 75 -11.12 14.28 0.77
C PRO A 75 -11.84 13.13 1.48
N GLU A 76 -12.73 12.45 0.77
CA GLU A 76 -13.54 11.37 1.32
C GLU A 76 -12.71 10.10 1.58
N ILE A 77 -11.70 9.83 0.74
CA ILE A 77 -10.73 8.75 0.97
C ILE A 77 -9.95 9.01 2.26
N LEU A 78 -9.39 10.20 2.47
CA LEU A 78 -8.62 10.53 3.67
C LEU A 78 -9.49 10.51 4.93
N GLU A 79 -10.73 10.95 4.87
CA GLU A 79 -11.63 10.90 6.02
C GLU A 79 -11.91 9.46 6.48
N ASN A 80 -11.88 8.49 5.57
CA ASN A 80 -12.29 7.11 5.84
C ASN A 80 -11.15 6.09 5.81
N SER A 81 -9.93 6.50 5.48
CA SER A 81 -8.75 5.62 5.47
C SER A 81 -7.64 6.12 6.39
N LYS A 82 -6.86 5.20 6.94
CA LYS A 82 -5.65 5.48 7.70
C LYS A 82 -4.46 5.73 6.76
N SER A 83 -4.46 5.06 5.61
CA SER A 83 -3.32 5.04 4.72
C SER A 83 -3.73 5.12 3.25
N VAL A 84 -2.87 5.75 2.42
CA VAL A 84 -3.01 5.82 0.97
C VAL A 84 -1.70 5.36 0.32
N HIS A 85 -1.79 4.35 -0.58
CA HIS A 85 -0.59 3.70 -1.14
C HIS A 85 -0.22 4.13 -2.57
N THR A 86 -0.93 5.08 -3.17
CA THR A 86 -0.91 5.28 -4.62
C THR A 86 -0.68 6.73 -5.06
N VAL A 87 -0.06 7.54 -4.19
CA VAL A 87 0.30 8.91 -4.53
C VAL A 87 1.35 8.91 -5.64
N SER A 88 1.08 9.61 -6.74
CA SER A 88 1.95 9.62 -7.91
C SER A 88 2.00 10.96 -8.66
N ARG A 89 1.28 11.97 -8.17
CA ARG A 89 1.20 13.30 -8.82
C ARG A 89 1.23 14.41 -7.79
N LEU A 90 1.90 15.52 -8.10
CA LEU A 90 1.97 16.68 -7.18
C LEU A 90 0.59 17.23 -6.80
N LYS A 91 -0.38 17.25 -7.74
CA LYS A 91 -1.76 17.66 -7.44
C LYS A 91 -2.44 16.78 -6.37
N GLU A 92 -2.01 15.53 -6.23
CA GLU A 92 -2.49 14.65 -5.15
C GLU A 92 -1.83 15.04 -3.82
N VAL A 93 -0.51 15.30 -3.84
CA VAL A 93 0.25 15.76 -2.67
C VAL A 93 -0.32 17.06 -2.13
N GLU A 94 -0.52 18.08 -2.98
CA GLU A 94 -1.11 19.37 -2.62
C GLU A 94 -2.48 19.19 -1.94
N LYS A 95 -3.30 18.30 -2.48
CA LYS A 95 -4.64 18.08 -1.95
C LYS A 95 -4.65 17.28 -0.64
N ILE A 96 -3.72 16.34 -0.50
CA ILE A 96 -3.51 15.61 0.75
C ILE A 96 -3.01 16.55 1.84
N ASP A 97 -2.07 17.43 1.53
CA ASP A 97 -1.48 18.37 2.48
C ASP A 97 -2.53 19.26 3.16
N LEU A 98 -3.51 19.75 2.38
CA LEU A 98 -4.62 20.55 2.91
C LEU A 98 -5.51 19.80 3.91
N LEU A 99 -5.50 18.47 3.91
CA LEU A 99 -6.41 17.61 4.65
C LEU A 99 -5.68 16.63 5.57
N TYR A 100 -4.34 16.72 5.62
CA TYR A 100 -3.49 15.78 6.31
C TYR A 100 -3.77 15.72 7.83
N LYS A 101 -3.98 14.50 8.35
CA LYS A 101 -4.23 14.21 9.76
C LYS A 101 -3.47 12.95 10.20
N ASN A 102 -2.15 12.96 10.03
CA ASN A 102 -1.29 11.81 10.38
C ASN A 102 -1.61 10.52 9.59
N HIS A 103 -2.01 10.64 8.33
CA HIS A 103 -2.18 9.51 7.44
C HIS A 103 -0.84 8.89 7.06
N GLU A 104 -0.81 7.57 6.89
CA GLU A 104 0.35 6.91 6.28
C GLU A 104 0.28 7.09 4.75
N ILE A 105 1.26 7.74 4.18
CA ILE A 105 1.30 8.08 2.75
C ILE A 105 2.42 7.32 2.06
N PHE A 106 2.07 6.60 0.99
CA PHE A 106 3.04 5.90 0.14
C PHE A 106 3.02 6.48 -1.27
N VAL A 107 4.21 6.65 -1.83
CA VAL A 107 4.39 7.04 -3.23
C VAL A 107 4.45 5.79 -4.10
N GLN A 108 3.57 5.72 -5.09
CA GLN A 108 3.58 4.62 -6.05
C GLN A 108 4.67 4.82 -7.09
N ILE A 109 5.49 3.79 -7.28
CA ILE A 109 6.53 3.75 -8.31
C ILE A 109 6.09 2.81 -9.45
N ASN A 110 6.20 3.28 -10.67
CA ASN A 110 6.06 2.48 -11.87
C ASN A 110 7.38 1.79 -12.17
N ILE A 111 7.66 0.72 -11.42
CA ILE A 111 8.98 0.09 -11.38
C ILE A 111 9.42 -0.51 -12.71
N ASP A 112 8.46 -0.93 -13.53
CA ASP A 112 8.70 -1.56 -14.84
C ASP A 112 8.69 -0.55 -15.99
N ASN A 113 8.47 0.75 -15.72
CA ASN A 113 8.29 1.81 -16.74
C ASN A 113 7.18 1.51 -17.75
N ASP A 114 6.13 0.80 -17.34
CA ASP A 114 4.98 0.51 -18.20
C ASP A 114 4.11 1.77 -18.40
N PRO A 115 3.98 2.29 -19.62
CA PRO A 115 3.19 3.52 -19.87
C PRO A 115 1.70 3.37 -19.56
N LYS A 116 1.20 2.15 -19.36
CA LYS A 116 -0.18 1.87 -18.99
C LYS A 116 -0.40 1.85 -17.47
N LYS A 117 0.67 1.84 -16.67
CA LYS A 117 0.58 1.80 -15.21
C LYS A 117 0.75 3.20 -14.60
N SER A 118 0.04 3.42 -13.50
CA SER A 118 0.25 4.60 -12.65
C SER A 118 1.55 4.46 -11.84
N GLY A 119 2.10 5.56 -11.41
CA GLY A 119 3.30 5.62 -10.58
C GLY A 119 4.34 6.59 -11.14
N ILE A 120 5.26 7.01 -10.28
CA ILE A 120 6.40 7.84 -10.64
C ILE A 120 7.45 6.96 -11.35
N ASN A 121 8.07 7.48 -12.41
CA ASN A 121 9.21 6.81 -13.02
C ASN A 121 10.35 6.71 -12.00
N PRO A 122 11.05 5.56 -11.89
CA PRO A 122 12.18 5.40 -10.98
C PRO A 122 13.26 6.49 -11.09
N ASN A 123 13.49 7.02 -12.29
CA ASN A 123 14.46 8.10 -12.52
C ASN A 123 14.02 9.46 -11.97
N ASP A 124 12.71 9.67 -11.78
CA ASP A 124 12.15 10.93 -11.31
C ASP A 124 11.86 10.95 -9.80
N ILE A 125 12.05 9.81 -9.12
CA ILE A 125 11.63 9.65 -7.72
C ILE A 125 12.34 10.63 -6.78
N GLN A 126 13.63 10.83 -6.95
CA GLN A 126 14.42 11.79 -6.15
C GLN A 126 13.83 13.20 -6.26
N LYS A 127 13.61 13.66 -7.49
CA LYS A 127 13.03 14.97 -7.77
C LYS A 127 11.59 15.12 -7.24
N PHE A 128 10.85 14.01 -7.21
CA PHE A 128 9.50 14.00 -6.64
C PHE A 128 9.55 14.10 -5.12
N PHE A 129 10.48 13.38 -4.46
CA PHE A 129 10.65 13.42 -3.01
C PHE A 129 11.14 14.77 -2.50
N GLU A 130 12.01 15.48 -3.23
CA GLU A 130 12.43 16.85 -2.90
C GLU A 130 11.25 17.82 -2.72
N LYS A 131 10.13 17.59 -3.40
CA LYS A 131 8.95 18.44 -3.27
C LYS A 131 8.27 18.33 -1.91
N PHE A 132 8.42 17.20 -1.21
CA PHE A 132 7.79 17.01 0.10
C PHE A 132 8.39 17.88 1.19
N GLU A 133 9.57 18.47 1.00
CA GLU A 133 10.15 19.46 1.91
C GLU A 133 9.30 20.73 2.06
N ASN A 134 8.39 20.98 1.11
CA ASN A 134 7.49 22.13 1.10
C ASN A 134 6.08 21.81 1.66
N TYR A 135 5.85 20.59 2.16
CA TYR A 135 4.53 20.14 2.64
C TYR A 135 4.58 19.80 4.13
N SER A 136 3.40 19.74 4.77
CA SER A 136 3.25 19.45 6.20
C SER A 136 3.51 17.99 6.58
N PHE A 137 3.72 17.12 5.60
CA PHE A 137 3.99 15.69 5.79
C PHE A 137 5.11 15.18 4.89
N PHE A 138 5.67 14.06 5.27
CA PHE A 138 6.61 13.31 4.44
C PHE A 138 6.07 11.90 4.20
N PRO A 139 6.34 11.25 3.03
CA PRO A 139 5.88 9.88 2.78
C PRO A 139 6.45 8.89 3.81
N ASN A 140 5.64 7.92 4.22
CA ASN A 140 6.09 6.82 5.08
C ASN A 140 6.85 5.77 4.28
N GLY A 141 6.51 5.61 3.00
CA GLY A 141 7.09 4.57 2.19
C GLY A 141 6.84 4.73 0.70
N ILE A 142 7.26 3.72 -0.02
CA ILE A 142 7.00 3.56 -1.45
C ILE A 142 6.23 2.27 -1.74
N MET A 143 5.49 2.25 -2.82
CA MET A 143 4.67 1.12 -3.25
C MET A 143 4.92 0.79 -4.71
N CYS A 144 4.92 -0.50 -5.06
CA CYS A 144 4.88 -0.93 -6.45
C CYS A 144 3.92 -2.10 -6.69
N ILE A 145 3.55 -2.26 -7.95
CA ILE A 145 2.86 -3.44 -8.51
C ILE A 145 3.66 -3.84 -9.77
N PRO A 146 4.56 -4.84 -9.67
CA PRO A 146 5.32 -5.33 -10.82
C PRO A 146 4.43 -5.83 -11.95
N ASP A 147 4.99 -5.93 -13.16
CA ASP A 147 4.32 -6.59 -14.26
C ASP A 147 4.22 -8.11 -13.97
N ILE A 148 3.05 -8.67 -14.24
CA ILE A 148 2.79 -10.09 -14.01
C ILE A 148 3.66 -11.02 -14.89
N ASN A 149 4.20 -10.49 -15.99
CA ASN A 149 5.05 -11.20 -16.93
C ASN A 149 6.55 -10.96 -16.69
N SER A 150 6.91 -10.05 -15.75
CA SER A 150 8.31 -9.79 -15.39
C SER A 150 8.78 -10.71 -14.26
N ASP A 151 10.11 -10.85 -14.10
CA ASP A 151 10.64 -11.49 -12.89
C ASP A 151 10.48 -10.51 -11.71
N PRO A 152 9.65 -10.83 -10.71
CA PRO A 152 9.42 -9.94 -9.58
C PRO A 152 10.68 -9.70 -8.73
N ARG A 153 11.70 -10.56 -8.82
CA ARG A 153 12.97 -10.38 -8.09
C ARG A 153 13.70 -9.11 -8.49
N GLU A 154 13.75 -8.85 -9.80
CA GLU A 154 14.39 -7.63 -10.31
C GLU A 154 13.63 -6.38 -9.86
N SER A 155 12.30 -6.39 -10.01
CA SER A 155 11.46 -5.28 -9.61
C SER A 155 11.57 -5.00 -8.09
N PHE A 156 11.53 -6.03 -7.25
CA PHE A 156 11.63 -5.86 -5.79
C PHE A 156 13.02 -5.46 -5.33
N LYS A 157 14.07 -5.97 -6.00
CA LYS A 157 15.44 -5.51 -5.75
C LYS A 157 15.58 -4.03 -6.06
N ASN A 158 15.10 -3.58 -7.22
CA ASN A 158 15.14 -2.17 -7.62
C ASN A 158 14.33 -1.29 -6.64
N MET A 159 13.19 -1.77 -6.14
CA MET A 159 12.42 -1.07 -5.12
C MET A 159 13.21 -0.89 -3.82
N ASN A 160 13.90 -1.96 -3.38
CA ASN A 160 14.74 -1.88 -2.18
C ASN A 160 15.92 -0.92 -2.39
N ASP A 161 16.58 -0.96 -3.55
CA ASP A 161 17.70 -0.05 -3.87
C ASP A 161 17.25 1.43 -3.88
N ILE A 162 16.05 1.72 -4.40
CA ILE A 162 15.44 3.06 -4.33
C ILE A 162 15.15 3.43 -2.87
N ASN A 163 14.57 2.52 -2.11
CA ASN A 163 14.22 2.74 -0.71
C ASN A 163 15.43 3.11 0.14
N GLN A 164 16.56 2.39 -0.03
CA GLN A 164 17.79 2.69 0.68
C GLN A 164 18.32 4.10 0.35
N LYS A 165 18.31 4.49 -0.92
CA LYS A 165 18.72 5.85 -1.33
C LYS A 165 17.83 6.93 -0.71
N LEU A 166 16.51 6.67 -0.59
CA LEU A 166 15.59 7.61 0.06
C LEU A 166 15.85 7.70 1.57
N LEU A 167 16.13 6.58 2.24
CA LEU A 167 16.51 6.54 3.66
C LEU A 167 17.81 7.33 3.93
N ASP A 168 18.79 7.22 3.05
CA ASP A 168 20.06 7.95 3.17
C ASP A 168 19.90 9.45 3.00
N ASN A 169 18.94 9.88 2.14
CA ASN A 169 18.75 11.28 1.79
C ASN A 169 17.75 12.03 2.68
N TYR A 170 16.77 11.33 3.27
CA TYR A 170 15.65 11.97 3.97
C TYR A 170 15.42 11.36 5.36
N LYS A 171 15.80 12.11 6.42
CA LYS A 171 15.64 11.66 7.81
C LYS A 171 14.17 11.48 8.24
N GLN A 172 13.25 12.17 7.59
CA GLN A 172 11.80 12.08 7.86
C GLN A 172 11.14 10.86 7.19
N TYR A 173 11.84 10.21 6.27
CA TYR A 173 11.32 9.06 5.54
C TYR A 173 11.38 7.81 6.41
N SER A 174 10.27 7.08 6.52
CA SER A 174 10.20 5.89 7.39
C SER A 174 10.72 4.60 6.73
N GLY A 175 10.88 4.60 5.40
CA GLY A 175 11.45 3.47 4.66
C GLY A 175 10.51 2.28 4.48
N GLU A 176 9.20 2.45 4.61
CA GLU A 176 8.27 1.35 4.42
C GLU A 176 8.14 0.94 2.95
N LEU A 177 8.11 -0.37 2.70
CA LEU A 177 7.96 -0.99 1.38
C LEU A 177 6.64 -1.75 1.28
N SER A 178 5.64 -1.14 0.62
CA SER A 178 4.39 -1.80 0.28
C SER A 178 4.52 -2.50 -1.07
N MET A 179 4.87 -3.77 -1.06
CA MET A 179 5.06 -4.59 -2.26
C MET A 179 4.83 -6.06 -1.95
N GLY A 180 4.55 -6.87 -2.98
CA GLY A 180 4.19 -8.27 -2.83
C GLY A 180 2.69 -8.49 -2.67
N MET A 181 2.18 -9.40 -3.50
CA MET A 181 0.78 -9.82 -3.56
C MET A 181 0.66 -11.34 -3.48
N SER A 182 -0.52 -11.89 -3.70
CA SER A 182 -0.81 -13.32 -3.59
C SER A 182 0.19 -14.22 -4.34
N ALA A 183 0.71 -13.81 -5.49
CA ALA A 183 1.61 -14.64 -6.31
C ALA A 183 3.08 -14.57 -5.88
N ASP A 184 3.53 -13.43 -5.35
CA ASP A 184 4.93 -13.06 -5.24
C ASP A 184 5.37 -12.56 -3.85
N TYR A 185 4.48 -12.58 -2.85
CA TYR A 185 4.75 -12.01 -1.52
C TYR A 185 5.97 -12.60 -0.83
N LYS A 186 6.26 -13.91 -1.03
CA LYS A 186 7.45 -14.54 -0.42
C LYS A 186 8.73 -13.91 -0.97
N ILE A 187 8.78 -13.71 -2.29
CA ILE A 187 9.90 -13.03 -2.94
C ILE A 187 10.00 -11.57 -2.43
N ALA A 188 8.87 -10.86 -2.33
CA ALA A 188 8.89 -9.50 -1.81
C ALA A 188 9.44 -9.40 -0.38
N LEU A 189 9.14 -10.36 0.48
CA LEU A 189 9.69 -10.44 1.84
C LEU A 189 11.22 -10.57 1.82
N ASP A 190 11.77 -11.40 0.94
CA ASP A 190 13.22 -11.58 0.79
C ASP A 190 13.93 -10.28 0.34
N TYR A 191 13.21 -9.37 -0.29
CA TYR A 191 13.70 -8.04 -0.69
C TYR A 191 13.24 -6.90 0.23
N GLY A 192 12.83 -7.20 1.47
CA GLY A 192 12.59 -6.20 2.51
C GLY A 192 11.20 -5.58 2.51
N ALA A 193 10.19 -6.21 1.89
CA ALA A 193 8.81 -5.74 2.00
C ALA A 193 8.37 -5.63 3.46
N THR A 194 7.80 -4.48 3.83
CA THR A 194 7.24 -4.23 5.17
C THR A 194 5.72 -4.39 5.20
N ILE A 195 5.06 -4.28 4.05
CA ILE A 195 3.61 -4.50 3.91
C ILE A 195 3.36 -5.41 2.71
N ILE A 196 2.75 -6.56 2.98
CA ILE A 196 2.30 -7.54 2.00
C ILE A 196 0.79 -7.43 1.81
N ARG A 197 0.32 -7.32 0.55
CA ARG A 197 -1.10 -7.13 0.21
C ARG A 197 -1.67 -8.41 -0.41
N VAL A 198 -2.44 -9.18 0.34
CA VAL A 198 -2.97 -10.46 -0.11
C VAL A 198 -4.50 -10.49 -0.11
N GLY A 199 -5.09 -10.84 -1.23
CA GLY A 199 -6.54 -11.03 -1.37
C GLY A 199 -6.90 -12.43 -1.88
N SER A 200 -6.56 -12.75 -3.13
CA SER A 200 -7.03 -13.97 -3.82
C SER A 200 -6.61 -15.31 -3.17
N LYS A 201 -5.52 -15.33 -2.38
CA LYS A 201 -5.14 -16.53 -1.62
C LYS A 201 -5.98 -16.72 -0.37
N ILE A 202 -6.44 -15.65 0.27
CA ILE A 202 -7.24 -15.69 1.50
C ILE A 202 -8.72 -15.92 1.18
N PHE A 203 -9.21 -15.24 0.15
CA PHE A 203 -10.62 -15.29 -0.27
C PHE A 203 -10.79 -16.15 -1.52
N LYS A 204 -10.63 -17.42 -1.39
CA LYS A 204 -10.95 -18.40 -2.44
C LYS A 204 -12.43 -18.79 -2.40
#